data_b39b689347686407574dd30bf35a79fd
#
_entry.id   b39b689347686407574dd30bf35a79fd
#
_cell.length_a   1.000
_cell.length_b   1.000
_cell.length_c   1.000
_cell.angle_alpha   90.00
_cell.angle_beta   90.00
_cell.angle_gamma   90.00
#
_symmetry.space_group_name_H-M   'P 1'
#
loop_
_entity.id
_entity.type
_entity.pdbx_description
1 polymer ?
#
loop_
_entity_poly.entity_id
_entity_poly.type
_entity_poly.pdbx_seq_one_letter_code
_entity_poly.pdbx_strand_id
1 'polypeptide(L)'
;MKRFFSFFAVLLLSCTFVFANVEMDMNCFVSPVKNVDLGRDQQQEDYIAKCNAPLGLELQWGFYFGQPRKVFDAGLGLSVGFSAIHDYDVYKGSAKVGNKSLNGVALNNYITFGPAFRLNFGDMHSVSISPGVGMNWILNKSVTEFGINLNLDIGYRLWLINSDGFHFGLGVGSDVSFSILGGSSYSVYTDNSTEIEDIGGINTNSIDVKIYLGVIFNFGDK
;
A
#
# COMPACT_ATOMS: atom_id res chain seq x y z
N MET A 1 24.11 -6.39 -5.36
CA MET A 1 23.07 -6.93 -4.47
C MET A 1 23.55 -7.22 -3.06
N LYS A 2 24.61 -8.06 -2.82
CA LYS A 2 25.07 -8.37 -1.44
C LYS A 2 25.40 -7.11 -0.58
N ARG A 3 26.04 -6.08 -1.17
CA ARG A 3 26.40 -4.84 -0.43
C ARG A 3 25.17 -3.99 -0.07
N PHE A 4 24.12 -4.03 -0.89
CA PHE A 4 22.86 -3.33 -0.61
C PHE A 4 22.11 -4.01 0.54
N PHE A 5 22.05 -5.34 0.56
CA PHE A 5 21.49 -6.12 1.68
C PHE A 5 22.23 -5.90 2.98
N SER A 6 23.59 -5.84 2.94
CA SER A 6 24.39 -5.57 4.12
C SER A 6 24.16 -4.16 4.66
N PHE A 7 24.05 -3.15 3.79
CA PHE A 7 23.78 -1.77 4.20
C PHE A 7 22.38 -1.67 4.83
N PHE A 8 21.38 -2.31 4.24
CA PHE A 8 20.01 -2.32 4.75
C PHE A 8 19.90 -3.07 6.09
N ALA A 9 20.62 -4.18 6.24
CA ALA A 9 20.70 -4.92 7.51
C ALA A 9 21.39 -4.11 8.61
N VAL A 10 22.46 -3.39 8.29
CA VAL A 10 23.16 -2.49 9.24
C VAL A 10 22.27 -1.30 9.61
N LEU A 11 21.52 -0.74 8.65
CA LEU A 11 20.57 0.34 8.91
C LEU A 11 19.44 -0.13 9.84
N LEU A 12 18.85 -1.29 9.58
CA LEU A 12 17.83 -1.90 10.44
C LEU A 12 18.38 -2.18 11.85
N LEU A 13 19.57 -2.75 11.97
CA LEU A 13 20.21 -3.01 13.24
C LEU A 13 20.52 -1.70 13.99
N SER A 14 20.98 -0.65 13.31
CA SER A 14 21.23 0.64 13.96
C SER A 14 19.95 1.32 14.43
N CYS A 15 18.84 1.15 13.74
CA CYS A 15 17.52 1.65 14.17
C CYS A 15 17.05 0.96 15.46
N THR A 16 17.32 -0.32 15.66
CA THR A 16 16.92 -1.03 16.89
C THR A 16 17.59 -0.47 18.16
N PHE A 17 18.75 0.16 18.06
CA PHE A 17 19.40 0.82 19.21
C PHE A 17 18.81 2.18 19.58
N VAL A 18 18.03 2.81 18.66
CA VAL A 18 17.43 4.12 18.91
C VAL A 18 15.96 4.00 19.31
N PHE A 19 15.29 2.94 18.85
CA PHE A 19 13.89 2.69 19.12
C PHE A 19 13.73 1.59 20.18
N ALA A 20 12.96 1.90 21.22
CA ALA A 20 12.71 0.94 22.30
C ALA A 20 11.76 -0.21 21.87
N ASN A 21 11.09 -0.07 20.73
CA ASN A 21 10.05 -0.98 20.30
C ASN A 21 9.96 -1.00 18.77
N VAL A 22 10.19 -2.16 18.17
CA VAL A 22 10.12 -2.38 16.72
C VAL A 22 9.02 -3.39 16.41
N GLU A 23 8.08 -3.01 15.60
CA GLU A 23 6.99 -3.85 15.12
C GLU A 23 7.18 -4.18 13.65
N MET A 24 6.88 -5.40 13.26
CA MET A 24 6.90 -5.85 11.87
C MET A 24 5.60 -6.59 11.58
N ASP A 25 4.86 -6.10 10.60
CA ASP A 25 3.62 -6.70 10.13
C ASP A 25 3.86 -7.31 8.74
N MET A 26 3.34 -8.52 8.54
CA MET A 26 3.32 -9.21 7.24
C MET A 26 1.87 -9.39 6.84
N ASN A 27 1.42 -8.62 5.87
CA ASN A 27 0.02 -8.51 5.47
C ASN A 27 -0.23 -9.10 4.10
N CYS A 28 -1.34 -9.85 3.98
CA CYS A 28 -1.99 -10.11 2.70
C CYS A 28 -3.17 -9.16 2.57
N PHE A 29 -3.36 -8.56 1.42
CA PHE A 29 -4.45 -7.61 1.21
C PHE A 29 -5.17 -7.82 -0.12
N VAL A 30 -6.38 -7.30 -0.19
CA VAL A 30 -7.14 -7.07 -1.41
C VAL A 30 -7.46 -5.58 -1.53
N SER A 31 -7.41 -5.05 -2.76
CA SER A 31 -7.84 -3.69 -3.05
C SER A 31 -9.23 -3.72 -3.71
N PRO A 32 -10.32 -3.63 -2.95
CA PRO A 32 -11.67 -3.62 -3.52
C PRO A 32 -11.94 -2.38 -4.37
N VAL A 33 -11.18 -1.31 -4.16
CA VAL A 33 -11.25 -0.08 -4.95
C VAL A 33 -9.84 0.33 -5.34
N LYS A 34 -9.51 0.20 -6.63
CA LYS A 34 -8.37 0.83 -7.26
C LYS A 34 -8.83 1.50 -8.54
N ASN A 35 -9.06 2.80 -8.46
CA ASN A 35 -9.48 3.65 -9.56
C ASN A 35 -8.37 4.63 -9.92
N VAL A 36 -8.12 4.81 -11.20
CA VAL A 36 -7.14 5.74 -11.74
C VAL A 36 -7.84 6.68 -12.71
N ASP A 37 -7.76 7.96 -12.42
CA ASP A 37 -8.21 9.01 -13.35
C ASP A 37 -7.16 9.13 -14.46
N LEU A 38 -7.57 8.88 -15.69
CA LEU A 38 -6.71 8.91 -16.88
C LEU A 38 -6.71 10.28 -17.56
N GLY A 39 -7.45 11.25 -17.00
CA GLY A 39 -7.59 12.59 -17.56
C GLY A 39 -8.78 12.72 -18.50
N ARG A 40 -8.78 13.82 -19.24
CA ARG A 40 -9.88 14.21 -20.14
C ARG A 40 -9.47 14.12 -21.60
N ASP A 41 -10.42 13.73 -22.43
CA ASP A 41 -10.25 13.81 -23.86
C ASP A 41 -10.46 15.25 -24.40
N GLN A 42 -10.35 15.41 -25.73
CA GLN A 42 -10.61 16.69 -26.40
C GLN A 42 -12.07 17.15 -26.28
N GLN A 43 -12.98 16.25 -25.92
CA GLN A 43 -14.41 16.51 -25.70
C GLN A 43 -14.72 16.81 -24.23
N GLN A 44 -13.69 16.91 -23.36
CA GLN A 44 -13.77 17.15 -21.92
C GLN A 44 -14.48 16.01 -21.13
N GLU A 45 -14.52 14.81 -21.68
CA GLU A 45 -15.04 13.64 -20.97
C GLU A 45 -13.93 12.94 -20.18
N ASP A 46 -14.22 12.62 -18.91
CA ASP A 46 -13.29 11.96 -18.00
C ASP A 46 -13.15 10.47 -18.32
N TYR A 47 -11.92 9.99 -18.39
CA TYR A 47 -11.59 8.57 -18.47
C TYR A 47 -11.13 8.04 -17.12
N ILE A 48 -11.64 6.90 -16.70
CA ILE A 48 -11.31 6.24 -15.45
C ILE A 48 -10.99 4.78 -15.72
N ALA A 49 -9.80 4.32 -15.30
CA ALA A 49 -9.50 2.90 -15.21
C ALA A 49 -9.86 2.35 -13.83
N LYS A 50 -10.56 1.21 -13.81
CA LYS A 50 -10.90 0.46 -12.59
C LYS A 50 -10.23 -0.89 -12.63
N CYS A 51 -9.31 -1.13 -11.71
CA CYS A 51 -8.66 -2.43 -11.56
C CYS A 51 -9.53 -3.37 -10.71
N ASN A 52 -9.70 -4.60 -11.18
CA ASN A 52 -10.60 -5.55 -10.52
C ASN A 52 -9.90 -6.24 -9.34
N ALA A 53 -10.18 -5.74 -8.14
CA ALA A 53 -9.77 -6.26 -6.84
C ALA A 53 -8.33 -6.84 -6.79
N PRO A 54 -7.28 -6.04 -7.06
CA PRO A 54 -5.91 -6.50 -6.97
C PRO A 54 -5.61 -7.15 -5.62
N LEU A 55 -4.88 -8.27 -5.66
CA LEU A 55 -4.38 -8.96 -4.47
C LEU A 55 -2.91 -8.63 -4.26
N GLY A 56 -2.47 -8.51 -3.02
CA GLY A 56 -1.10 -8.14 -2.74
C GLY A 56 -0.55 -8.61 -1.41
N LEU A 57 0.74 -8.34 -1.26
CA LEU A 57 1.51 -8.56 -0.04
C LEU A 57 2.18 -7.26 0.38
N GLU A 58 2.25 -7.04 1.68
CA GLU A 58 2.85 -5.87 2.27
C GLU A 58 3.65 -6.26 3.52
N LEU A 59 4.80 -5.60 3.67
CA LEU A 59 5.58 -5.58 4.90
C LEU A 59 5.51 -4.17 5.47
N GLN A 60 5.10 -4.07 6.73
CA GLN A 60 5.08 -2.82 7.48
C GLN A 60 6.05 -2.91 8.65
N TRP A 61 6.72 -1.80 8.95
CA TRP A 61 7.56 -1.63 10.15
C TRP A 61 7.09 -0.42 10.92
N GLY A 62 6.88 -0.60 12.22
CA GLY A 62 6.65 0.46 13.19
C GLY A 62 7.86 0.60 14.12
N PHE A 63 8.42 1.78 14.20
CA PHE A 63 9.55 2.14 15.08
C PHE A 63 9.04 3.11 16.14
N TYR A 64 8.69 2.60 17.31
CA TYR A 64 8.05 3.40 18.35
C TYR A 64 9.05 3.93 19.35
N PHE A 65 8.84 5.18 19.81
CA PHE A 65 9.63 5.85 20.80
C PHE A 65 9.08 5.57 22.21
N GLY A 66 9.95 5.26 23.16
CA GLY A 66 9.60 5.10 24.56
C GLY A 66 9.35 3.65 24.98
N GLN A 67 8.86 3.49 26.20
CA GLN A 67 8.63 2.16 26.77
C GLN A 67 7.46 1.48 26.06
N PRO A 68 7.59 0.18 25.73
CA PRO A 68 6.50 -0.57 25.12
C PRO A 68 5.27 -0.58 26.02
N ARG A 69 4.09 -0.61 25.36
CA ARG A 69 2.79 -0.78 26.00
C ARG A 69 2.32 0.29 26.97
N LYS A 70 2.75 1.52 26.79
CA LYS A 70 1.96 2.64 27.30
C LYS A 70 0.61 2.68 26.60
N VAL A 71 -0.35 3.34 27.19
CA VAL A 71 -1.67 3.54 26.57
C VAL A 71 -1.54 4.13 25.16
N PHE A 72 -0.50 4.95 24.95
CA PHE A 72 -0.22 5.57 23.65
C PHE A 72 1.26 5.47 23.31
N ASP A 73 1.56 4.97 22.12
CA ASP A 73 2.88 4.93 21.51
C ASP A 73 2.89 5.81 20.25
N ALA A 74 3.96 6.54 20.06
CA ALA A 74 4.22 7.31 18.85
C ALA A 74 5.57 6.92 18.27
N GLY A 75 5.69 6.96 16.94
CA GLY A 75 6.87 6.53 16.24
C GLY A 75 6.88 6.88 14.76
N LEU A 76 7.65 6.12 14.01
CA LEU A 76 7.75 6.18 12.57
C LEU A 76 7.30 4.87 11.95
N GLY A 77 6.58 4.94 10.85
CA GLY A 77 6.13 3.80 10.05
C GLY A 77 6.81 3.77 8.69
N LEU A 78 7.10 2.58 8.21
CA LEU A 78 7.55 2.30 6.86
C LEU A 78 6.76 1.12 6.34
N SER A 79 6.17 1.22 5.16
CA SER A 79 5.57 0.07 4.48
C SER A 79 6.11 -0.09 3.06
N VAL A 80 6.26 -1.33 2.63
CA VAL A 80 6.66 -1.71 1.28
C VAL A 80 5.80 -2.87 0.84
N GLY A 81 5.24 -2.79 -0.36
CA GLY A 81 4.40 -3.86 -0.85
C GLY A 81 4.22 -3.85 -2.35
N PHE A 82 3.48 -4.85 -2.79
CA PHE A 82 3.04 -4.95 -4.18
C PHE A 82 1.65 -5.58 -4.27
N SER A 83 0.91 -5.21 -5.32
CA SER A 83 -0.33 -5.87 -5.70
C SER A 83 -0.30 -6.32 -7.16
N ALA A 84 -1.00 -7.40 -7.43
CA ALA A 84 -1.12 -8.02 -8.74
C ALA A 84 -2.41 -7.55 -9.41
N ILE A 85 -2.28 -6.88 -10.56
CA ILE A 85 -3.40 -6.47 -11.40
C ILE A 85 -3.50 -7.47 -12.55
N HIS A 86 -4.63 -8.16 -12.65
CA HIS A 86 -4.89 -9.15 -13.70
C HIS A 86 -5.72 -8.58 -14.85
N ASP A 87 -6.62 -7.66 -14.52
CA ASP A 87 -7.50 -7.02 -15.46
C ASP A 87 -7.95 -5.63 -14.99
N TYR A 88 -8.44 -4.85 -15.92
CA TYR A 88 -9.04 -3.55 -15.65
C TYR A 88 -10.11 -3.21 -16.69
N ASP A 89 -11.03 -2.36 -16.28
CA ASP A 89 -12.07 -1.78 -17.12
C ASP A 89 -11.80 -0.29 -17.30
N VAL A 90 -11.98 0.22 -18.51
CA VAL A 90 -11.89 1.65 -18.81
C VAL A 90 -13.28 2.21 -19.06
N TYR A 91 -13.60 3.30 -18.39
CA TYR A 91 -14.85 4.02 -18.48
C TYR A 91 -14.62 5.42 -19.04
N LYS A 92 -15.57 5.88 -19.87
CA LYS A 92 -15.71 7.26 -20.34
C LYS A 92 -16.99 7.81 -19.73
N GLY A 93 -16.88 8.70 -18.73
CA GLY A 93 -18.01 9.04 -17.88
C GLY A 93 -18.58 7.80 -17.17
N SER A 94 -19.86 7.48 -17.44
CA SER A 94 -20.52 6.28 -16.90
C SER A 94 -20.47 5.06 -17.83
N ALA A 95 -20.03 5.22 -19.07
CA ALA A 95 -20.03 4.16 -20.08
C ALA A 95 -18.71 3.38 -20.05
N LYS A 96 -18.78 2.06 -20.00
CA LYS A 96 -17.62 1.20 -20.20
C LYS A 96 -17.24 1.23 -21.68
N VAL A 97 -16.02 1.68 -21.99
CA VAL A 97 -15.52 1.82 -23.37
C VAL A 97 -14.51 0.76 -23.75
N GLY A 98 -13.93 0.08 -22.77
CA GLY A 98 -13.00 -1.00 -23.03
C GLY A 98 -12.66 -1.78 -21.77
N ASN A 99 -11.99 -2.90 -21.96
CA ASN A 99 -11.42 -3.72 -20.90
C ASN A 99 -10.13 -4.36 -21.37
N LYS A 100 -9.33 -4.83 -20.42
CA LYS A 100 -8.16 -5.64 -20.69
C LYS A 100 -8.00 -6.69 -19.62
N SER A 101 -8.00 -7.95 -20.04
CA SER A 101 -7.40 -9.03 -19.26
C SER A 101 -5.93 -9.11 -19.67
N LEU A 102 -5.04 -8.88 -18.73
CA LEU A 102 -3.61 -8.87 -19.00
C LEU A 102 -3.10 -10.30 -19.28
N ASN A 103 -2.29 -10.46 -20.33
CA ASN A 103 -1.54 -11.69 -20.54
C ASN A 103 -0.38 -11.74 -19.53
N GLY A 104 -0.67 -12.20 -18.29
CA GLY A 104 0.22 -12.13 -17.17
C GLY A 104 -0.30 -11.18 -16.09
N VAL A 105 0.62 -10.62 -15.33
CA VAL A 105 0.31 -9.76 -14.18
C VAL A 105 1.06 -8.45 -14.30
N ALA A 106 0.38 -7.34 -14.09
CA ALA A 106 1.03 -6.06 -13.82
C ALA A 106 1.22 -5.91 -12.31
N LEU A 107 2.44 -5.64 -11.88
CA LEU A 107 2.75 -5.43 -10.47
C LEU A 107 2.71 -3.93 -10.15
N ASN A 108 1.79 -3.56 -9.27
CA ASN A 108 1.78 -2.25 -8.63
C ASN A 108 2.65 -2.33 -7.36
N ASN A 109 3.82 -1.74 -7.42
CA ASN A 109 4.75 -1.67 -6.30
C ASN A 109 4.56 -0.34 -5.58
N TYR A 110 4.78 -0.32 -4.26
CA TYR A 110 4.68 0.92 -3.50
C TYR A 110 5.60 0.90 -2.27
N ILE A 111 5.90 2.10 -1.81
CA ILE A 111 6.60 2.37 -0.55
C ILE A 111 5.92 3.57 0.12
N THR A 112 5.70 3.48 1.44
CA THR A 112 5.10 4.55 2.24
C THR A 112 5.93 4.78 3.49
N PHE A 113 6.06 6.04 3.89
CA PHE A 113 6.75 6.45 5.11
C PHE A 113 5.97 7.56 5.80
N GLY A 114 5.90 7.53 7.14
CA GLY A 114 5.21 8.57 7.92
C GLY A 114 5.24 8.32 9.42
N PRO A 115 4.58 9.18 10.19
CA PRO A 115 4.38 8.94 11.61
C PRO A 115 3.48 7.70 11.84
N ALA A 116 3.75 6.98 12.91
CA ALA A 116 2.95 5.85 13.36
C ALA A 116 2.49 6.09 14.80
N PHE A 117 1.21 5.88 15.03
CA PHE A 117 0.58 6.02 16.35
C PHE A 117 -0.12 4.72 16.71
N ARG A 118 0.00 4.33 17.99
CA ARG A 118 -0.66 3.13 18.51
C ARG A 118 -1.31 3.41 19.86
N LEU A 119 -2.57 3.01 19.99
CA LEU A 119 -3.32 3.01 21.24
C LEU A 119 -3.44 1.57 21.74
N ASN A 120 -2.96 1.28 22.95
CA ASN A 120 -3.00 -0.03 23.57
C ASN A 120 -4.14 -0.11 24.59
N PHE A 121 -4.94 -1.15 24.50
CA PHE A 121 -6.07 -1.44 25.38
C PHE A 121 -5.80 -2.73 26.16
N GLY A 122 -5.18 -2.57 27.32
CA GLY A 122 -4.65 -3.72 28.07
C GLY A 122 -3.49 -4.40 27.34
N ASP A 123 -3.32 -5.69 27.63
CA ASP A 123 -2.18 -6.47 27.13
C ASP A 123 -2.42 -7.15 25.78
N MET A 124 -3.67 -7.21 25.33
CA MET A 124 -4.05 -8.02 24.17
C MET A 124 -4.50 -7.23 22.95
N HIS A 125 -4.85 -5.96 23.11
CA HIS A 125 -5.50 -5.21 22.04
C HIS A 125 -4.78 -3.90 21.76
N SER A 126 -4.63 -3.57 20.47
CA SER A 126 -4.20 -2.24 20.08
C SER A 126 -4.82 -1.78 18.76
N VAL A 127 -4.90 -0.47 18.59
CA VAL A 127 -5.29 0.18 17.35
C VAL A 127 -4.15 1.06 16.89
N SER A 128 -3.78 0.97 15.63
CA SER A 128 -2.77 1.83 14.99
C SER A 128 -3.40 2.77 13.99
N ILE A 129 -2.79 3.93 13.85
CA ILE A 129 -3.10 4.92 12.83
C ILE A 129 -1.77 5.43 12.30
N SER A 130 -1.55 5.29 10.99
CA SER A 130 -0.29 5.68 10.34
C SER A 130 -0.58 6.51 9.08
N PRO A 131 -0.69 7.85 9.21
CA PRO A 131 -0.69 8.71 8.05
C PRO A 131 0.71 8.72 7.42
N GLY A 132 0.80 8.79 6.09
CA GLY A 132 2.09 8.74 5.42
C GLY A 132 2.09 9.38 4.05
N VAL A 133 3.29 9.52 3.52
CA VAL A 133 3.55 9.88 2.13
C VAL A 133 4.26 8.70 1.48
N GLY A 134 3.85 8.37 0.28
CA GLY A 134 4.41 7.24 -0.43
C GLY A 134 4.57 7.50 -1.92
N MET A 135 5.11 6.51 -2.59
CA MET A 135 5.12 6.44 -4.04
C MET A 135 4.68 5.06 -4.48
N ASN A 136 3.99 5.01 -5.61
CA ASN A 136 3.66 3.77 -6.29
C ASN A 136 4.15 3.80 -7.74
N TRP A 137 4.37 2.62 -8.30
CA TRP A 137 4.71 2.48 -9.71
C TRP A 137 4.28 1.14 -10.28
N ILE A 138 3.79 1.18 -11.51
CA ILE A 138 3.48 0.04 -12.34
C ILE A 138 4.25 0.20 -13.65
N LEU A 139 4.96 -0.84 -14.06
CA LEU A 139 5.65 -0.88 -15.35
C LEU A 139 5.26 -2.16 -16.08
N ASN A 140 4.34 -2.04 -17.02
CA ASN A 140 3.85 -3.11 -17.86
C ASN A 140 3.57 -2.55 -19.27
N LYS A 141 3.55 -3.41 -20.29
CA LYS A 141 3.27 -2.97 -21.67
C LYS A 141 1.90 -2.32 -21.87
N SER A 142 0.91 -2.77 -21.09
CA SER A 142 -0.48 -2.29 -21.20
C SER A 142 -0.87 -1.32 -20.10
N VAL A 143 -0.06 -1.21 -19.05
CA VAL A 143 -0.33 -0.36 -17.88
C VAL A 143 0.95 0.26 -17.40
N THR A 144 1.00 1.57 -17.38
CA THR A 144 2.08 2.32 -16.74
C THR A 144 1.46 3.30 -15.76
N GLU A 145 1.96 3.32 -14.54
CA GLU A 145 1.52 4.25 -13.49
C GLU A 145 2.73 4.66 -12.67
N PHE A 146 2.80 5.91 -12.29
CA PHE A 146 3.71 6.43 -11.28
C PHE A 146 2.98 7.50 -10.50
N GLY A 147 3.06 7.44 -9.16
CA GLY A 147 2.38 8.41 -8.31
C GLY A 147 3.10 8.68 -7.01
N ILE A 148 2.94 9.90 -6.50
CA ILE A 148 3.23 10.28 -5.12
C ILE A 148 1.90 10.33 -4.39
N ASN A 149 1.79 9.60 -3.29
CA ASN A 149 0.53 9.34 -2.60
C ASN A 149 0.54 9.90 -1.19
N LEU A 150 -0.64 10.35 -0.75
CA LEU A 150 -0.97 10.45 0.67
C LEU A 150 -1.66 9.15 1.09
N ASN A 151 -1.21 8.58 2.19
CA ASN A 151 -1.70 7.32 2.72
C ASN A 151 -2.26 7.49 4.12
N LEU A 152 -3.29 6.74 4.45
CA LEU A 152 -3.80 6.59 5.82
C LEU A 152 -4.05 5.11 6.09
N ASP A 153 -3.21 4.52 6.92
CA ASP A 153 -3.39 3.17 7.42
C ASP A 153 -4.08 3.20 8.79
N ILE A 154 -5.07 2.34 8.97
CA ILE A 154 -5.77 2.11 10.24
C ILE A 154 -5.84 0.62 10.46
N GLY A 155 -5.23 0.15 11.55
CA GLY A 155 -5.17 -1.27 11.90
C GLY A 155 -5.62 -1.58 13.31
N TYR A 156 -6.23 -2.74 13.49
CA TYR A 156 -6.49 -3.36 14.78
C TYR A 156 -5.59 -4.58 14.95
N ARG A 157 -5.02 -4.74 16.13
CA ARG A 157 -4.09 -5.80 16.48
C ARG A 157 -4.58 -6.58 17.69
N LEU A 158 -4.54 -7.91 17.56
CA LEU A 158 -4.82 -8.86 18.64
C LEU A 158 -3.52 -9.60 18.99
N TRP A 159 -2.96 -9.32 20.17
CA TRP A 159 -1.75 -9.96 20.67
C TRP A 159 -2.07 -11.30 21.30
N LEU A 160 -1.49 -12.38 20.75
CA LEU A 160 -1.72 -13.75 21.17
C LEU A 160 -0.63 -14.26 22.12
N ILE A 161 0.61 -13.81 21.90
CA ILE A 161 1.77 -14.15 22.71
C ILE A 161 2.38 -12.84 23.22
N ASN A 162 2.56 -12.78 24.52
CA ASN A 162 3.10 -11.64 25.23
C ASN A 162 4.19 -12.11 26.18
N SER A 163 5.43 -12.22 25.70
CA SER A 163 6.61 -12.54 26.49
C SER A 163 7.54 -11.34 26.61
N ASP A 164 8.47 -11.39 27.53
CA ASP A 164 9.50 -10.35 27.66
C ASP A 164 10.32 -10.26 26.37
N GLY A 165 10.35 -9.07 25.76
CA GLY A 165 11.12 -8.79 24.55
C GLY A 165 10.53 -9.29 23.23
N PHE A 166 9.42 -10.08 23.25
CA PHE A 166 8.81 -10.60 22.04
C PHE A 166 7.29 -10.70 22.16
N HIS A 167 6.58 -10.20 21.17
CA HIS A 167 5.14 -10.31 21.07
C HIS A 167 4.75 -10.80 19.68
N PHE A 168 3.74 -11.63 19.61
CA PHE A 168 3.16 -12.14 18.37
C PHE A 168 1.65 -11.91 18.37
N GLY A 169 1.11 -11.50 17.22
CA GLY A 169 -0.31 -11.20 17.09
C GLY A 169 -0.84 -11.37 15.68
N LEU A 170 -2.13 -11.08 15.57
CA LEU A 170 -2.85 -10.97 14.30
C LEU A 170 -3.30 -9.53 14.10
N GLY A 171 -3.23 -9.07 12.86
CA GLY A 171 -3.67 -7.74 12.45
C GLY A 171 -4.74 -7.79 11.39
N VAL A 172 -5.67 -6.85 11.45
CA VAL A 172 -6.63 -6.55 10.39
C VAL A 172 -6.76 -5.04 10.27
N GLY A 173 -6.85 -4.54 9.04
CA GLY A 173 -6.97 -3.11 8.84
C GLY A 173 -7.29 -2.71 7.43
N SER A 174 -7.20 -1.41 7.20
CA SER A 174 -7.43 -0.79 5.90
C SER A 174 -6.41 0.32 5.67
N ASP A 175 -5.86 0.37 4.47
CA ASP A 175 -5.03 1.48 3.98
C ASP A 175 -5.78 2.18 2.84
N VAL A 176 -5.90 3.50 2.94
CA VAL A 176 -6.44 4.35 1.89
C VAL A 176 -5.30 5.20 1.34
N SER A 177 -5.06 5.06 0.06
CA SER A 177 -4.02 5.77 -0.69
C SER A 177 -4.65 6.68 -1.72
N PHE A 178 -4.23 7.93 -1.76
CA PHE A 178 -4.65 8.93 -2.72
C PHE A 178 -3.44 9.56 -3.41
N SER A 179 -3.34 9.38 -4.72
CA SER A 179 -2.26 9.99 -5.52
C SER A 179 -2.51 11.49 -5.69
N ILE A 180 -1.52 12.30 -5.33
CA ILE A 180 -1.56 13.77 -5.44
C ILE A 180 -0.74 14.29 -6.62
N LEU A 181 0.23 13.51 -7.07
CA LEU A 181 1.07 13.79 -8.23
C LEU A 181 1.37 12.47 -8.92
N GLY A 182 1.14 12.40 -10.21
CA GLY A 182 1.44 11.17 -10.93
C GLY A 182 1.17 11.25 -12.41
N GLY A 183 1.45 10.16 -13.08
CA GLY A 183 1.12 9.93 -14.48
C GLY A 183 0.71 8.47 -14.66
N SER A 184 -0.21 8.24 -15.57
CA SER A 184 -0.69 6.91 -15.91
C SER A 184 -0.97 6.78 -17.40
N SER A 185 -0.83 5.58 -17.92
CA SER A 185 -1.26 5.20 -19.27
C SER A 185 -1.82 3.80 -19.24
N TYR A 186 -3.00 3.63 -19.81
CA TYR A 186 -3.70 2.36 -19.90
C TYR A 186 -4.12 2.11 -21.36
N SER A 187 -3.75 0.94 -21.89
CA SER A 187 -4.18 0.51 -23.22
C SER A 187 -5.65 0.17 -23.22
N VAL A 188 -6.43 0.75 -24.12
CA VAL A 188 -7.87 0.49 -24.27
C VAL A 188 -8.08 -0.55 -25.36
N TYR A 189 -8.86 -1.56 -25.06
CA TYR A 189 -9.19 -2.65 -25.97
C TYR A 189 -10.70 -2.78 -26.13
N THR A 190 -11.15 -3.03 -27.37
CA THR A 190 -12.53 -3.45 -27.62
C THR A 190 -12.75 -4.90 -27.20
N ASP A 191 -14.02 -5.32 -27.11
CA ASP A 191 -14.41 -6.71 -26.84
C ASP A 191 -13.81 -7.73 -27.83
N ASN A 192 -13.37 -7.27 -29.00
CA ASN A 192 -12.66 -8.09 -30.01
C ASN A 192 -11.15 -8.13 -29.82
N SER A 193 -10.63 -7.68 -28.71
CA SER A 193 -9.19 -7.62 -28.39
C SER A 193 -8.36 -6.77 -29.37
N THR A 194 -9.00 -5.85 -30.08
CA THR A 194 -8.29 -4.87 -30.91
C THR A 194 -7.92 -3.68 -30.05
N GLU A 195 -6.64 -3.35 -29.94
CA GLU A 195 -6.19 -2.14 -29.28
C GLU A 195 -6.69 -0.92 -30.04
N ILE A 196 -7.36 -0.02 -29.33
CA ILE A 196 -7.89 1.21 -29.90
C ILE A 196 -6.90 2.35 -29.70
N GLU A 197 -6.45 2.55 -28.46
CA GLU A 197 -5.63 3.69 -28.07
C GLU A 197 -5.06 3.47 -26.65
N ASP A 198 -3.89 4.07 -26.39
CA ASP A 198 -3.39 4.27 -25.04
C ASP A 198 -3.96 5.57 -24.48
N ILE A 199 -4.70 5.47 -23.38
CA ILE A 199 -5.29 6.62 -22.69
C ILE A 199 -4.54 6.85 -21.39
N GLY A 200 -4.18 8.10 -21.16
CA GLY A 200 -3.49 8.52 -19.96
C GLY A 200 -2.81 9.86 -20.14
N GLY A 201 -2.14 10.32 -19.10
CA GLY A 201 -1.49 11.61 -19.12
C GLY A 201 -0.60 11.86 -17.90
N ILE A 202 -0.12 13.08 -17.84
CA ILE A 202 0.57 13.64 -16.68
C ILE A 202 -0.50 14.29 -15.79
N ASN A 203 -0.30 14.30 -14.48
CA ASN A 203 -1.25 14.79 -13.46
C ASN A 203 -2.55 13.97 -13.36
N THR A 204 -2.43 12.67 -13.51
CA THR A 204 -3.53 11.74 -13.21
C THR A 204 -3.55 11.42 -11.71
N ASN A 205 -4.76 11.28 -11.17
CA ASN A 205 -4.98 10.94 -9.77
C ASN A 205 -5.40 9.48 -9.66
N SER A 206 -5.03 8.85 -8.56
CA SER A 206 -5.54 7.51 -8.25
C SER A 206 -6.02 7.42 -6.81
N ILE A 207 -7.00 6.57 -6.58
CA ILE A 207 -7.43 6.14 -5.26
C ILE A 207 -7.32 4.63 -5.16
N ASP A 208 -6.70 4.16 -4.10
CA ASP A 208 -6.55 2.74 -3.78
C ASP A 208 -7.00 2.53 -2.33
N VAL A 209 -7.96 1.62 -2.13
CA VAL A 209 -8.42 1.22 -0.79
C VAL A 209 -8.07 -0.25 -0.63
N LYS A 210 -7.23 -0.56 0.34
CA LYS A 210 -6.80 -1.91 0.67
C LYS A 210 -7.47 -2.37 1.96
N ILE A 211 -7.82 -3.63 2.04
CA ILE A 211 -8.23 -4.32 3.27
C ILE A 211 -7.24 -5.46 3.48
N TYR A 212 -6.62 -5.53 4.63
CA TYR A 212 -5.58 -6.51 4.91
C TYR A 212 -5.85 -7.36 6.14
N LEU A 213 -5.24 -8.54 6.13
CA LEU A 213 -5.09 -9.44 7.26
C LEU A 213 -3.63 -9.87 7.32
N GLY A 214 -3.04 -9.88 8.50
CA GLY A 214 -1.64 -10.23 8.64
C GLY A 214 -1.25 -10.82 9.98
N VAL A 215 0.02 -11.17 10.07
CA VAL A 215 0.70 -11.55 11.30
C VAL A 215 1.65 -10.44 11.73
N ILE A 216 1.77 -10.25 13.04
CA ILE A 216 2.50 -9.14 13.63
C ILE A 216 3.52 -9.68 14.60
N PHE A 217 4.72 -9.16 14.49
CA PHE A 217 5.82 -9.40 15.40
C PHE A 217 6.23 -8.08 16.03
N ASN A 218 6.41 -8.06 17.32
CA ASN A 218 6.91 -6.89 18.00
C ASN A 218 8.12 -7.29 18.86
N PHE A 219 9.18 -6.52 18.74
CA PHE A 219 10.44 -6.71 19.44
C PHE A 219 10.74 -5.46 20.28
N GLY A 220 10.73 -5.60 21.58
CA GLY A 220 11.02 -4.51 22.50
C GLY A 220 10.99 -5.01 23.94
N ASP A 221 11.86 -4.46 24.77
CA ASP A 221 11.87 -4.76 26.20
C ASP A 221 10.67 -4.09 26.90
N LYS A 222 10.19 -4.72 27.97
CA LYS A 222 9.15 -4.16 28.84
C LYS A 222 9.62 -2.95 29.61
#